data_0b7621564e03eafe1a82e1ce72106250
#
_entry.id   0b7621564e03eafe1a82e1ce72106250
#
_cell.length_a   1.000
_cell.length_b   1.000
_cell.length_c   1.000
_cell.angle_alpha   90.00
_cell.angle_beta   90.00
_cell.angle_gamma   90.00
#
_symmetry.space_group_name_H-M   'P 1'
#
loop_
_entity.id
_entity.type
_entity.pdbx_description
1 polymer ?
#
loop_
_entity_poly.entity_id
_entity_poly.type
_entity_poly.pdbx_seq_one_letter_code
_entity_poly.pdbx_strand_id
1 'polypeptide(L)'
;MTILFICTGNWYRSRLAEAMFNHRVAHAFGDRASRPRAISRGLAVHLIDVPIRGPISPVAREALAALGIDERHTGAAPVALTPADVEAASLAIALDEREHAPMVASQLGALAARVSYWQVPDVAEWPPARAIAAIEANVRALVASL
;
A
#
# COMPACT_ATOMS: atom_id res chain seq x y z
N MET A 1 -4.07 4.34 -15.44
CA MET A 1 -3.53 3.14 -14.77
C MET A 1 -3.64 3.33 -13.26
N THR A 2 -4.19 2.35 -12.57
CA THR A 2 -4.33 2.34 -11.12
C THR A 2 -3.57 1.17 -10.53
N ILE A 3 -2.68 1.45 -9.58
CA ILE A 3 -1.96 0.45 -8.79
C ILE A 3 -2.67 0.33 -7.44
N LEU A 4 -2.95 -0.89 -7.02
CA LEU A 4 -3.59 -1.18 -5.74
C LEU A 4 -2.59 -1.85 -4.80
N PHE A 5 -2.31 -1.22 -3.68
CA PHE A 5 -1.49 -1.81 -2.61
C PHE A 5 -2.38 -2.35 -1.49
N ILE A 6 -2.09 -3.56 -1.04
CA ILE A 6 -2.91 -4.30 -0.06
C ILE A 6 -2.06 -4.73 1.12
N CYS A 7 -2.52 -4.48 2.34
CA CYS A 7 -1.99 -5.09 3.55
C CYS A 7 -3.13 -5.50 4.47
N THR A 8 -2.84 -5.88 5.70
CA THR A 8 -3.89 -6.33 6.62
C THR A 8 -4.77 -5.19 7.09
N GLY A 9 -4.19 -4.18 7.72
CA GLY A 9 -4.96 -3.10 8.39
C GLY A 9 -5.16 -1.85 7.56
N ASN A 10 -4.48 -1.71 6.42
CA ASN A 10 -4.44 -0.46 5.66
C ASN A 10 -4.06 0.75 6.54
N TRP A 11 -3.10 0.54 7.40
CA TRP A 11 -2.71 1.51 8.41
C TRP A 11 -1.22 1.87 8.33
N TYR A 12 -0.37 0.94 7.87
CA TYR A 12 1.08 1.04 7.87
C TYR A 12 1.69 0.78 6.48
N ARG A 13 1.93 -0.48 6.11
CA ARG A 13 2.71 -0.87 4.92
C ARG A 13 2.09 -0.41 3.60
N SER A 14 0.82 -0.67 3.39
CA SER A 14 0.15 -0.28 2.14
C SER A 14 0.00 1.23 2.01
N ARG A 15 -0.12 1.94 3.15
CA ARG A 15 -0.18 3.41 3.18
C ARG A 15 1.17 4.03 2.78
N LEU A 16 2.27 3.46 3.25
CA LEU A 16 3.63 3.85 2.84
C LEU A 16 3.83 3.64 1.34
N ALA A 17 3.49 2.46 0.83
CA ALA A 17 3.64 2.13 -0.58
C ALA A 17 2.84 3.10 -1.47
N GLU A 18 1.60 3.37 -1.11
CA GLU A 18 0.73 4.33 -1.81
C GLU A 18 1.34 5.72 -1.84
N ALA A 19 1.71 6.25 -0.68
CA ALA A 19 2.26 7.61 -0.59
C ALA A 19 3.57 7.75 -1.35
N MET A 20 4.48 6.79 -1.22
CA MET A 20 5.76 6.80 -1.93
C MET A 20 5.57 6.72 -3.44
N PHE A 21 4.65 5.86 -3.90
CA PHE A 21 4.33 5.73 -5.32
C PHE A 21 3.77 7.04 -5.89
N ASN A 22 2.73 7.59 -5.27
CA ASN A 22 2.08 8.81 -5.73
C ASN A 22 3.04 10.01 -5.72
N HIS A 23 3.89 10.11 -4.70
CA HIS A 23 4.92 11.13 -4.64
C HIS A 23 5.91 11.03 -5.80
N ARG A 24 6.44 9.83 -6.08
CA ARG A 24 7.38 9.61 -7.18
C ARG A 24 6.75 9.89 -8.54
N VAL A 25 5.52 9.44 -8.73
CA VAL A 25 4.78 9.66 -9.98
C VAL A 25 4.52 11.16 -10.20
N ALA A 26 4.18 11.89 -9.16
CA ALA A 26 4.00 13.34 -9.25
C ALA A 26 5.29 14.04 -9.73
N HIS A 27 6.44 13.59 -9.29
CA HIS A 27 7.74 14.13 -9.74
C HIS A 27 8.10 13.70 -11.16
N ALA A 28 7.86 12.43 -11.51
CA ALA A 28 8.28 11.87 -12.79
C ALA A 28 7.35 12.27 -13.94
N PHE A 29 6.04 12.36 -13.69
CA PHE A 29 5.01 12.57 -14.72
C PHE A 29 4.31 13.94 -14.62
N GLY A 30 4.52 14.68 -13.54
CA GLY A 30 3.83 15.95 -13.31
C GLY A 30 2.32 15.79 -13.20
N ASP A 31 1.59 16.80 -13.66
CA ASP A 31 0.11 16.85 -13.58
C ASP A 31 -0.59 16.24 -14.80
N ARG A 32 0.07 15.36 -15.53
CA ARG A 32 -0.54 14.71 -16.70
C ARG A 32 -1.78 13.92 -16.26
N ALA A 33 -2.89 14.10 -16.98
CA ALA A 33 -4.13 13.39 -16.69
C ALA A 33 -4.00 11.86 -16.79
N SER A 34 -3.06 11.38 -17.61
CA SER A 34 -2.81 9.96 -17.83
C SER A 34 -1.77 9.35 -16.88
N ARG A 35 -1.26 10.13 -15.90
CA ARG A 35 -0.25 9.63 -14.98
C ARG A 35 -0.79 8.44 -14.18
N PRO A 36 0.06 7.45 -13.87
CA PRO A 36 -0.32 6.36 -12.97
C PRO A 36 -0.71 6.89 -11.59
N ARG A 37 -1.57 6.15 -10.91
CA ARG A 37 -2.02 6.49 -9.57
C ARG A 37 -2.09 5.25 -8.71
N ALA A 38 -1.74 5.36 -7.43
CA ALA A 38 -1.91 4.30 -6.46
C ALA A 38 -3.06 4.60 -5.49
N ILE A 39 -3.72 3.54 -5.09
CA ILE A 39 -4.64 3.49 -3.93
C ILE A 39 -4.21 2.35 -3.03
N SER A 40 -4.67 2.34 -1.79
CA SER A 40 -4.38 1.26 -0.84
C SER A 40 -5.64 0.78 -0.13
N ARG A 41 -5.65 -0.51 0.25
CA ARG A 41 -6.78 -1.16 0.91
C ARG A 41 -6.27 -2.17 1.95
N GLY A 42 -7.16 -2.58 2.86
CA GLY A 42 -6.86 -3.56 3.89
C GLY A 42 -7.78 -4.77 3.85
N LEU A 43 -7.20 -5.93 4.13
CA LEU A 43 -7.93 -7.20 4.19
C LEU A 43 -8.72 -7.35 5.49
N ALA A 44 -8.33 -6.63 6.55
CA ALA A 44 -8.93 -6.71 7.88
C ALA A 44 -8.83 -5.35 8.60
N VAL A 45 -9.39 -4.30 8.02
CA VAL A 45 -9.32 -2.94 8.59
C VAL A 45 -10.04 -2.82 9.94
N HIS A 46 -10.97 -3.72 10.24
CA HIS A 46 -11.64 -3.77 11.54
C HIS A 46 -10.68 -4.01 12.71
N LEU A 47 -9.46 -4.51 12.45
CA LEU A 47 -8.42 -4.68 13.47
C LEU A 47 -7.82 -3.34 13.91
N ILE A 48 -8.01 -2.27 13.13
CA ILE A 48 -7.54 -0.94 13.47
C ILE A 48 -8.69 -0.14 14.09
N ASP A 49 -8.56 0.10 15.38
CA ASP A 49 -9.49 0.97 16.09
C ASP A 49 -9.08 2.44 15.85
N VAL A 50 -9.59 3.03 14.78
CA VAL A 50 -9.24 4.39 14.36
C VAL A 50 -9.46 5.44 15.46
N PRO A 51 -10.57 5.41 16.25
CA PRO A 51 -10.74 6.33 17.37
C PRO A 51 -9.62 6.28 18.41
N ILE A 52 -8.98 5.11 18.59
CA ILE A 52 -7.90 4.94 19.56
C ILE A 52 -6.53 5.05 18.89
N ARG A 53 -6.33 4.37 17.75
CA ARG A 53 -5.03 4.24 17.09
C ARG A 53 -4.72 5.34 16.08
N GLY A 54 -5.73 6.11 15.69
CA GLY A 54 -5.60 7.13 14.66
C GLY A 54 -5.73 6.61 13.23
N PRO A 55 -5.85 7.53 12.25
CA PRO A 55 -6.16 7.19 10.87
C PRO A 55 -4.98 6.61 10.07
N ILE A 56 -3.76 6.72 10.59
CA ILE A 56 -2.54 6.19 10.00
C ILE A 56 -1.54 5.86 11.12
N SER A 57 -0.70 4.84 10.89
CA SER A 57 0.38 4.49 11.81
C SER A 57 1.29 5.68 12.09
N PRO A 58 1.60 5.99 13.37
CA PRO A 58 2.60 7.02 13.70
C PRO A 58 3.96 6.73 13.06
N VAL A 59 4.35 5.45 12.95
CA VAL A 59 5.60 5.04 12.28
C VAL A 59 5.57 5.40 10.81
N ALA A 60 4.45 5.18 10.13
CA ALA A 60 4.29 5.55 8.72
C ALA A 60 4.35 7.07 8.55
N ARG A 61 3.67 7.80 9.42
CA ARG A 61 3.66 9.27 9.38
C ARG A 61 5.05 9.84 9.58
N GLU A 62 5.81 9.35 10.55
CA GLU A 62 7.20 9.76 10.78
C GLU A 62 8.10 9.45 9.59
N ALA A 63 7.96 8.27 8.99
CA ALA A 63 8.73 7.86 7.83
C ALA A 63 8.49 8.78 6.64
N LEU A 64 7.22 9.10 6.35
CA LEU A 64 6.87 10.03 5.28
C LEU A 64 7.45 11.43 5.52
N ALA A 65 7.33 11.93 6.73
CA ALA A 65 7.90 13.23 7.10
C ALA A 65 9.42 13.26 6.91
N ALA A 66 10.12 12.22 7.35
CA ALA A 66 11.57 12.11 7.20
C ALA A 66 12.01 12.04 5.73
N LEU A 67 11.18 11.46 4.86
CA LEU A 67 11.43 11.37 3.41
C LEU A 67 10.97 12.61 2.63
N GLY A 68 10.35 13.57 3.30
CA GLY A 68 9.80 14.76 2.64
C GLY A 68 8.56 14.46 1.78
N ILE A 69 7.82 13.42 2.11
CA ILE A 69 6.61 12.99 1.38
C ILE A 69 5.37 13.50 2.11
N ASP A 70 4.55 14.28 1.42
CA ASP A 70 3.30 14.81 1.97
C ASP A 70 2.29 13.66 2.19
N GLU A 71 1.66 13.65 3.36
CA GLU A 71 0.67 12.64 3.75
C GLU A 71 -0.57 12.64 2.84
N ARG A 72 -0.84 13.73 2.11
CA ARG A 72 -1.90 13.80 1.10
C ARG A 72 -1.78 12.75 -0.01
N HIS A 73 -0.58 12.17 -0.19
CA HIS A 73 -0.33 11.12 -1.18
C HIS A 73 -0.88 9.75 -0.76
N THR A 74 -1.42 9.64 0.44
CA THR A 74 -2.19 8.47 0.90
C THR A 74 -3.59 8.89 1.34
N GLY A 75 -4.48 7.94 1.57
CA GLY A 75 -5.85 8.20 1.98
C GLY A 75 -5.99 8.76 3.40
N ALA A 76 -7.17 9.24 3.74
CA ALA A 76 -7.47 9.87 5.04
C ALA A 76 -7.60 8.85 6.18
N ALA A 77 -7.98 7.60 5.89
CA ALA A 77 -8.23 6.56 6.88
C ALA A 77 -8.12 5.17 6.25
N PRO A 78 -8.02 4.09 7.07
CA PRO A 78 -8.08 2.73 6.54
C PRO A 78 -9.36 2.46 5.75
N VAL A 79 -9.23 1.79 4.61
CA VAL A 79 -10.35 1.41 3.73
C VAL A 79 -10.29 -0.09 3.46
N ALA A 80 -11.43 -0.76 3.64
CA ALA A 80 -11.55 -2.19 3.40
C ALA A 80 -11.43 -2.52 1.90
N LEU A 81 -10.70 -3.58 1.61
CA LEU A 81 -10.61 -4.13 0.26
C LEU A 81 -11.95 -4.68 -0.19
N THR A 82 -12.31 -4.40 -1.43
CA THR A 82 -13.46 -5.02 -2.10
C THR A 82 -13.01 -5.71 -3.39
N PRO A 83 -13.78 -6.71 -3.89
CA PRO A 83 -13.49 -7.31 -5.20
C PRO A 83 -13.44 -6.28 -6.32
N ALA A 84 -14.29 -5.26 -6.28
CA ALA A 84 -14.31 -4.20 -7.28
C ALA A 84 -12.98 -3.42 -7.35
N ASP A 85 -12.30 -3.25 -6.21
CA ASP A 85 -10.97 -2.62 -6.19
C ASP A 85 -9.95 -3.40 -7.02
N VAL A 86 -9.97 -4.73 -6.90
CA VAL A 86 -9.07 -5.61 -7.64
C VAL A 86 -9.41 -5.64 -9.13
N GLU A 87 -10.70 -5.70 -9.45
CA GLU A 87 -11.16 -5.68 -10.84
C GLU A 87 -10.77 -4.40 -11.57
N ALA A 88 -10.86 -3.26 -10.89
CA ALA A 88 -10.54 -1.95 -11.46
C ALA A 88 -9.03 -1.67 -11.54
N ALA A 89 -8.21 -2.35 -10.76
CA ALA A 89 -6.77 -2.12 -10.72
C ALA A 89 -6.08 -2.68 -11.96
N SER A 90 -5.11 -1.93 -12.49
CA SER A 90 -4.21 -2.42 -13.52
C SER A 90 -3.20 -3.42 -12.95
N LEU A 91 -2.81 -3.20 -11.70
CA LEU A 91 -1.90 -4.06 -10.95
C LEU A 91 -2.29 -4.02 -9.47
N ALA A 92 -2.46 -5.19 -8.86
CA ALA A 92 -2.73 -5.31 -7.43
C ALA A 92 -1.56 -6.04 -6.75
N ILE A 93 -1.01 -5.41 -5.70
CA ILE A 93 0.16 -5.91 -4.97
C ILE A 93 -0.15 -5.97 -3.48
N ALA A 94 -0.09 -7.17 -2.90
CA ALA A 94 -0.13 -7.35 -1.47
C ALA A 94 1.29 -7.35 -0.90
N LEU A 95 1.47 -6.72 0.26
CA LEU A 95 2.79 -6.34 0.78
C LEU A 95 3.61 -7.49 1.32
N ASP A 96 2.98 -8.63 1.69
CA ASP A 96 3.69 -9.82 2.16
C ASP A 96 2.94 -11.10 1.79
N GLU A 97 3.59 -11.96 1.01
CA GLU A 97 2.94 -13.17 0.50
C GLU A 97 2.53 -14.13 1.61
N ARG A 98 3.41 -14.38 2.57
CA ARG A 98 3.14 -15.32 3.66
C ARG A 98 1.94 -14.92 4.51
N GLU A 99 1.83 -13.62 4.81
CA GLU A 99 0.73 -13.08 5.60
C GLU A 99 -0.55 -12.95 4.78
N HIS A 100 -0.46 -12.42 3.56
CA HIS A 100 -1.61 -11.96 2.81
C HIS A 100 -2.21 -13.00 1.86
N ALA A 101 -1.43 -13.95 1.32
CA ALA A 101 -1.95 -14.91 0.35
C ALA A 101 -3.13 -15.74 0.88
N PRO A 102 -3.13 -16.26 2.13
CA PRO A 102 -4.30 -16.96 2.66
C PRO A 102 -5.54 -16.08 2.77
N MET A 103 -5.37 -14.83 3.17
CA MET A 103 -6.48 -13.87 3.30
C MET A 103 -7.04 -13.48 1.94
N VAL A 104 -6.18 -13.26 0.97
CA VAL A 104 -6.55 -12.96 -0.43
C VAL A 104 -7.33 -14.11 -1.03
N ALA A 105 -6.85 -15.35 -0.87
CA ALA A 105 -7.55 -16.55 -1.36
C ALA A 105 -8.94 -16.68 -0.75
N SER A 106 -9.06 -16.46 0.56
CA SER A 106 -10.34 -16.55 1.28
C SER A 106 -11.34 -15.48 0.85
N GLN A 107 -10.88 -14.24 0.65
CA GLN A 107 -11.78 -13.11 0.39
C GLN A 107 -12.09 -12.87 -1.08
N LEU A 108 -11.17 -13.20 -1.98
CA LEU A 108 -11.28 -12.84 -3.40
C LEU A 108 -11.62 -14.02 -4.34
N GLY A 109 -11.47 -15.26 -3.89
CA GLY A 109 -11.74 -16.41 -4.73
C GLY A 109 -10.93 -16.39 -6.03
N ALA A 110 -11.60 -16.44 -7.18
CA ALA A 110 -10.96 -16.45 -8.50
C ALA A 110 -10.12 -15.17 -8.76
N LEU A 111 -10.48 -14.03 -8.19
CA LEU A 111 -9.74 -12.78 -8.34
C LEU A 111 -8.38 -12.81 -7.65
N ALA A 112 -8.14 -13.78 -6.75
CA ALA A 112 -6.84 -13.93 -6.08
C ALA A 112 -5.69 -14.11 -7.08
N ALA A 113 -5.95 -14.70 -8.24
CA ALA A 113 -4.96 -14.90 -9.29
C ALA A 113 -4.44 -13.56 -9.88
N ARG A 114 -5.15 -12.47 -9.70
CA ARG A 114 -4.76 -11.13 -10.16
C ARG A 114 -3.83 -10.40 -9.20
N VAL A 115 -3.63 -10.93 -7.98
CA VAL A 115 -2.81 -10.29 -6.94
C VAL A 115 -1.39 -10.81 -7.01
N SER A 116 -0.45 -9.88 -7.11
CA SER A 116 0.98 -10.14 -6.97
C SER A 116 1.42 -9.84 -5.54
N TYR A 117 2.63 -10.28 -5.15
CA TYR A 117 3.09 -10.17 -3.78
C TYR A 117 4.50 -9.61 -3.69
N TRP A 118 4.71 -8.75 -2.70
CA TRP A 118 6.04 -8.41 -2.20
C TRP A 118 6.35 -9.26 -0.96
N GLN A 119 7.54 -9.04 -0.38
CA GLN A 119 8.02 -9.79 0.79
C GLN A 119 8.42 -8.78 1.87
N VAL A 120 7.43 -8.04 2.40
CA VAL A 120 7.63 -7.05 3.46
C VAL A 120 6.80 -7.44 4.69
N PRO A 121 7.37 -8.26 5.61
CA PRO A 121 6.69 -8.65 6.85
C PRO A 121 6.32 -7.45 7.73
N ASP A 122 5.35 -7.68 8.62
CA ASP A 122 4.91 -6.68 9.57
C ASP A 122 5.95 -6.44 10.68
N VAL A 123 5.71 -5.44 11.52
CA VAL A 123 6.62 -5.00 12.59
C VAL A 123 7.01 -6.09 13.57
N ALA A 124 6.19 -7.14 13.71
CA ALA A 124 6.50 -8.30 14.54
C ALA A 124 7.75 -9.07 14.04
N GLU A 125 8.05 -9.02 12.74
CA GLU A 125 9.17 -9.74 12.13
C GLU A 125 10.30 -8.81 11.68
N TRP A 126 9.97 -7.64 11.14
CA TRP A 126 10.95 -6.68 10.64
C TRP A 126 10.86 -5.35 11.39
N PRO A 127 12.00 -4.78 11.81
CA PRO A 127 12.01 -3.42 12.34
C PRO A 127 11.54 -2.43 11.26
N PRO A 128 10.89 -1.31 11.64
CA PRO A 128 10.36 -0.33 10.68
C PRO A 128 11.37 0.14 9.65
N ALA A 129 12.59 0.43 10.02
CA ALA A 129 13.62 0.90 9.09
C ALA A 129 13.86 -0.07 7.92
N ARG A 130 13.84 -1.37 8.20
CA ARG A 130 14.01 -2.42 7.17
C ARG A 130 12.81 -2.49 6.23
N ALA A 131 11.60 -2.46 6.79
CA ALA A 131 10.37 -2.49 6.00
C ALA A 131 10.25 -1.24 5.12
N ILE A 132 10.51 -0.07 5.66
CA ILE A 132 10.48 1.20 4.93
C ILE A 132 11.46 1.20 3.76
N ALA A 133 12.70 0.75 3.98
CA ALA A 133 13.71 0.67 2.93
C ALA A 133 13.31 -0.31 1.82
N ALA A 134 12.73 -1.46 2.18
CA ALA A 134 12.24 -2.44 1.20
C ALA A 134 11.08 -1.91 0.37
N ILE A 135 10.10 -1.26 1.00
CA ILE A 135 8.98 -0.64 0.29
C ILE A 135 9.49 0.45 -0.65
N GLU A 136 10.40 1.30 -0.20
CA GLU A 136 10.96 2.35 -1.04
C GLU A 136 11.68 1.79 -2.26
N ALA A 137 12.49 0.76 -2.10
CA ALA A 137 13.21 0.10 -3.19
C ALA A 137 12.24 -0.52 -4.20
N ASN A 138 11.21 -1.22 -3.71
CA ASN A 138 10.20 -1.84 -4.56
C ASN A 138 9.36 -0.82 -5.32
N VAL A 139 8.96 0.26 -4.65
CA VAL A 139 8.22 1.37 -5.30
C VAL A 139 9.08 2.04 -6.37
N ARG A 140 10.36 2.28 -6.09
CA ARG A 140 11.28 2.86 -7.06
C ARG A 140 11.39 1.99 -8.32
N ALA A 141 11.56 0.69 -8.15
CA ALA A 141 11.63 -0.25 -9.26
C ALA A 141 10.33 -0.30 -10.06
N LEU A 142 9.19 -0.28 -9.37
CA LEU A 142 7.87 -0.29 -10.00
C LEU A 142 7.66 0.97 -10.85
N VAL A 143 7.93 2.15 -10.33
CA VAL A 143 7.80 3.41 -11.08
C VAL A 143 8.73 3.43 -12.30
N ALA A 144 9.95 2.93 -12.15
CA ALA A 144 10.91 2.86 -13.26
C ALA A 144 10.45 1.92 -14.38
N SER A 145 9.56 0.97 -14.10
CA SER A 145 9.02 0.01 -15.08
C SER A 145 7.82 0.54 -15.87
N LEU A 146 7.29 1.68 -15.51
CA LEU A 146 6.08 2.27 -16.12
C LEU A 146 6.36 3.07 -17.39
#